data_4a00c43c36beabd0c01e4e04069326f9
#
_entry.id   4a00c43c36beabd0c01e4e04069326f9
#
_cell.length_a   1.000
_cell.length_b   1.000
_cell.length_c   1.000
_cell.angle_alpha   90.00
_cell.angle_beta   90.00
_cell.angle_gamma   90.00
#
_symmetry.space_group_name_H-M   'P 1'
#
loop_
_entity.id
_entity.type
_entity.pdbx_description
1 polymer ?
#
loop_
_entity_poly.entity_id
_entity_poly.type
_entity_poly.pdbx_seq_one_letter_code
_entity_poly.pdbx_strand_id
1 'polypeptide(L)'
;GFDVLGCALERPGDAVTVRRTGGRDVVVASISGDNGRLPKDPAKNTAAVAARAFLEAVGSPFGVEIDVEKRMPLASGLGSSAASAVAAVHAVNLLAGSPLAPRQLLPFTLLAEKAACGSAHADNTAPALLGGFVLIRSYEPLDVLRLPVPPGLACAVVHPHTEVKTEDARRILKKEVRLADAIRQWGNLAA
;
A
#
# COMPACT_ATOMS: atom_id res chain seq x y z
N GLY A 1 -1.09 6.60 -10.00
CA GLY A 1 -0.08 5.68 -10.47
C GLY A 1 -0.01 5.64 -11.98
N PHE A 2 1.03 5.06 -12.51
CA PHE A 2 1.14 4.74 -13.94
C PHE A 2 1.07 3.22 -14.17
N ASP A 3 1.23 2.44 -13.12
CA ASP A 3 1.01 1.00 -13.16
C ASP A 3 -0.48 0.70 -12.96
N VAL A 4 -0.98 -0.18 -13.78
CA VAL A 4 -2.40 -0.57 -13.78
C VAL A 4 -2.61 -2.01 -13.35
N LEU A 5 -1.53 -2.81 -13.30
CA LEU A 5 -1.55 -4.19 -12.88
C LEU A 5 -0.62 -4.37 -11.68
N GLY A 6 -1.14 -4.97 -10.61
CA GLY A 6 -0.38 -5.30 -9.42
C GLY A 6 -0.58 -6.75 -9.03
N CYS A 7 0.42 -7.34 -8.36
CA CYS A 7 0.28 -8.67 -7.80
C CYS A 7 0.80 -8.72 -6.36
N ALA A 8 0.10 -9.46 -5.52
CA ALA A 8 0.54 -9.74 -4.16
C ALA A 8 1.58 -10.85 -4.18
N LEU A 9 2.69 -10.64 -3.45
CA LEU A 9 3.66 -11.69 -3.15
C LEU A 9 3.28 -12.34 -1.82
N GLU A 10 3.45 -13.65 -1.74
CA GLU A 10 3.26 -14.37 -0.48
C GLU A 10 4.35 -14.01 0.53
N ARG A 11 5.58 -13.80 0.04
CA ARG A 11 6.76 -13.37 0.82
C ARG A 11 7.72 -12.56 -0.07
N PRO A 12 8.51 -11.61 0.51
CA PRO A 12 8.48 -11.13 1.89
C PRO A 12 7.27 -10.23 2.19
N GLY A 13 6.98 -10.01 3.47
CA GLY A 13 5.92 -9.10 3.94
C GLY A 13 6.27 -8.51 5.30
N ASP A 14 5.87 -7.27 5.55
CA ASP A 14 6.02 -6.62 6.85
C ASP A 14 5.07 -7.20 7.89
N ALA A 15 5.40 -7.04 9.17
CA ALA A 15 4.51 -7.33 10.26
C ALA A 15 4.12 -6.04 10.99
N VAL A 16 2.85 -5.90 11.34
CA VAL A 16 2.33 -4.77 12.12
C VAL A 16 1.54 -5.32 13.29
N THR A 17 1.91 -4.89 14.50
CA THR A 17 1.16 -5.17 15.72
C THR A 17 0.44 -3.91 16.15
N VAL A 18 -0.86 -4.03 16.44
CA VAL A 18 -1.69 -2.91 16.88
C VAL A 18 -2.31 -3.23 18.23
N ARG A 19 -2.18 -2.32 19.19
CA ARG A 19 -2.79 -2.41 20.52
C ARG A 19 -3.75 -1.25 20.73
N ARG A 20 -4.91 -1.55 21.27
CA ARG A 20 -5.91 -0.54 21.67
C ARG A 20 -5.39 0.27 22.86
N THR A 21 -5.62 1.59 22.82
CA THR A 21 -5.35 2.51 23.94
C THR A 21 -6.61 3.18 24.44
N GLY A 22 -6.55 3.73 25.66
CA GLY A 22 -7.70 4.44 26.28
C GLY A 22 -7.95 5.83 25.70
N GLY A 23 -6.98 6.42 24.96
CA GLY A 23 -7.14 7.71 24.30
C GLY A 23 -7.70 7.56 22.87
N ARG A 24 -7.64 8.63 22.09
CA ARG A 24 -8.01 8.63 20.65
C ARG A 24 -6.81 8.79 19.72
N ASP A 25 -5.62 8.83 20.29
CA ASP A 25 -4.40 9.07 19.52
C ASP A 25 -3.92 7.80 18.80
N VAL A 26 -3.25 8.01 17.68
CA VAL A 26 -2.49 6.99 16.96
C VAL A 26 -1.01 7.24 17.19
N VAL A 27 -0.32 6.30 17.80
CA VAL A 27 1.08 6.39 18.16
C VAL A 27 1.88 5.29 17.48
N VAL A 28 3.03 5.63 16.91
CA VAL A 28 4.02 4.65 16.45
C VAL A 28 5.02 4.43 17.57
N ALA A 29 4.84 3.33 18.30
CA ALA A 29 5.70 3.01 19.45
C ALA A 29 7.08 2.56 18.99
N SER A 30 7.14 1.63 18.05
CA SER A 30 8.41 1.13 17.53
C SER A 30 8.38 0.88 16.02
N ILE A 31 9.57 1.00 15.43
CA ILE A 31 9.85 0.55 14.06
C ILE A 31 11.14 -0.23 14.14
N SER A 32 11.15 -1.44 13.58
CA SER A 32 12.35 -2.28 13.48
C SER A 32 12.59 -2.72 12.03
N GLY A 33 13.84 -3.08 11.70
CA GLY A 33 14.21 -3.52 10.35
C GLY A 33 14.33 -2.41 9.30
N ASP A 34 14.11 -1.15 9.69
CA ASP A 34 14.19 0.02 8.82
C ASP A 34 15.54 0.76 8.88
N ASN A 35 16.47 0.34 9.76
CA ASN A 35 17.73 1.00 10.05
C ASN A 35 17.56 2.50 10.43
N GLY A 36 16.48 2.83 11.13
CA GLY A 36 16.17 4.20 11.58
C GLY A 36 15.77 5.17 10.45
N ARG A 37 15.39 4.67 9.29
CA ARG A 37 15.09 5.48 8.09
C ARG A 37 13.63 5.98 8.04
N LEU A 38 12.73 5.32 8.76
CA LEU A 38 11.31 5.67 8.72
C LEU A 38 10.90 6.57 9.88
N PRO A 39 10.02 7.54 9.63
CA PRO A 39 9.55 8.45 10.67
C PRO A 39 8.61 7.73 11.66
N LYS A 40 8.79 8.00 12.96
CA LYS A 40 7.80 7.66 13.99
C LYS A 40 6.69 8.72 14.10
N ASP A 41 6.86 9.88 13.48
CA ASP A 41 5.82 10.90 13.41
C ASP A 41 4.56 10.31 12.76
N PRO A 42 3.43 10.22 13.50
CA PRO A 42 2.23 9.56 12.99
C PRO A 42 1.57 10.31 11.83
N ALA A 43 1.94 11.56 11.56
CA ALA A 43 1.49 12.30 10.38
C ALA A 43 2.26 11.93 9.11
N LYS A 44 3.43 11.29 9.24
CA LYS A 44 4.33 10.92 8.13
C LYS A 44 4.49 9.41 7.96
N ASN A 45 4.12 8.63 8.97
CA ASN A 45 4.21 7.17 8.93
C ASN A 45 2.98 6.57 8.27
N THR A 46 3.16 5.78 7.20
CA THR A 46 2.06 5.24 6.40
C THR A 46 1.11 4.34 7.18
N ALA A 47 1.64 3.53 8.11
CA ALA A 47 0.82 2.69 8.98
C ALA A 47 -0.08 3.54 9.88
N ALA A 48 0.48 4.59 10.48
CA ALA A 48 -0.27 5.49 11.36
C ALA A 48 -1.28 6.36 10.62
N VAL A 49 -0.93 6.87 9.43
CA VAL A 49 -1.86 7.65 8.58
C VAL A 49 -3.07 6.80 8.20
N ALA A 50 -2.86 5.56 7.72
CA ALA A 50 -3.94 4.66 7.35
C ALA A 50 -4.83 4.31 8.56
N ALA A 51 -4.23 3.98 9.70
CA ALA A 51 -4.94 3.65 10.93
C ALA A 51 -5.78 4.83 11.43
N ARG A 52 -5.22 6.05 11.45
CA ARG A 52 -5.91 7.26 11.87
C ARG A 52 -7.11 7.55 10.98
N ALA A 53 -6.92 7.58 9.68
CA ALA A 53 -8.00 7.85 8.72
C ALA A 53 -9.16 6.85 8.87
N PHE A 54 -8.85 5.57 9.13
CA PHE A 54 -9.86 4.56 9.41
C PHE A 54 -10.60 4.84 10.72
N LEU A 55 -9.88 5.06 11.83
CA LEU A 55 -10.49 5.31 13.16
C LEU A 55 -11.40 6.53 13.15
N GLU A 56 -10.99 7.60 12.47
CA GLU A 56 -11.80 8.82 12.28
C GLU A 56 -13.08 8.50 11.49
N ALA A 57 -12.97 7.79 10.39
CA ALA A 57 -14.09 7.47 9.51
C ALA A 57 -15.17 6.59 10.19
N VAL A 58 -14.75 5.67 11.08
CA VAL A 58 -15.69 4.81 11.81
C VAL A 58 -16.13 5.41 13.16
N GLY A 59 -15.67 6.62 13.50
CA GLY A 59 -16.00 7.28 14.75
C GLY A 59 -15.51 6.51 15.98
N SER A 60 -14.33 5.88 15.92
CA SER A 60 -13.81 5.04 16.98
C SER A 60 -13.67 5.76 18.31
N PRO A 61 -14.11 5.16 19.42
CA PRO A 61 -13.93 5.72 20.76
C PRO A 61 -12.53 5.50 21.35
N PHE A 62 -11.65 4.76 20.66
CA PHE A 62 -10.31 4.42 21.12
C PHE A 62 -9.24 4.82 20.12
N GLY A 63 -8.03 5.00 20.61
CA GLY A 63 -6.81 5.12 19.81
C GLY A 63 -6.03 3.82 19.77
N VAL A 64 -4.87 3.87 19.13
CA VAL A 64 -4.00 2.69 18.95
C VAL A 64 -2.53 3.03 19.08
N GLU A 65 -1.79 2.07 19.59
CA GLU A 65 -0.34 1.99 19.54
C GLU A 65 0.08 0.97 18.48
N ILE A 66 1.04 1.35 17.64
CA ILE A 66 1.47 0.57 16.47
C ILE A 66 2.95 0.26 16.58
N ASP A 67 3.30 -1.03 16.47
CA ASP A 67 4.65 -1.49 16.20
C ASP A 67 4.75 -1.98 14.76
N VAL A 68 5.79 -1.54 14.06
CA VAL A 68 6.07 -1.91 12.66
C VAL A 68 7.37 -2.68 12.59
N GLU A 69 7.32 -3.90 12.07
CA GLU A 69 8.51 -4.70 11.75
C GLU A 69 8.67 -4.75 10.23
N LYS A 70 9.70 -4.05 9.74
CA LYS A 70 10.04 -4.02 8.31
C LYS A 70 10.84 -5.25 7.94
N ARG A 71 10.26 -6.09 7.10
CA ARG A 71 10.90 -7.29 6.54
C ARG A 71 11.09 -7.16 5.03
N MET A 72 10.38 -6.21 4.41
CA MET A 72 10.54 -5.89 3.00
C MET A 72 11.65 -4.86 2.82
N PRO A 73 12.50 -5.01 1.78
CA PRO A 73 13.53 -4.02 1.50
C PRO A 73 12.89 -2.66 1.18
N LEU A 74 13.42 -1.60 1.78
CA LEU A 74 12.98 -0.23 1.55
C LEU A 74 13.40 0.26 0.17
N ALA A 75 12.56 1.08 -0.47
CA ALA A 75 12.81 1.66 -1.80
C ALA A 75 13.12 0.62 -2.90
N SER A 76 12.59 -0.59 -2.77
CA SER A 76 12.83 -1.72 -3.67
C SER A 76 11.85 -1.82 -4.85
N GLY A 77 10.81 -0.99 -4.89
CA GLY A 77 9.71 -1.15 -5.84
C GLY A 77 8.71 -2.26 -5.48
N LEU A 78 8.92 -2.99 -4.38
CA LEU A 78 8.05 -4.09 -3.94
C LEU A 78 6.82 -3.62 -3.10
N GLY A 79 6.58 -2.32 -2.99
CA GLY A 79 5.44 -1.80 -2.24
C GLY A 79 5.57 -1.86 -0.72
N SER A 80 6.79 -1.71 -0.18
CA SER A 80 7.05 -1.80 1.27
C SER A 80 6.25 -0.79 2.11
N SER A 81 5.97 0.44 1.61
CA SER A 81 5.12 1.41 2.31
C SER A 81 3.66 0.98 2.33
N ALA A 82 3.16 0.48 1.20
CA ALA A 82 1.82 -0.05 1.06
C ALA A 82 1.58 -1.26 2.00
N ALA A 83 2.57 -2.16 2.12
CA ALA A 83 2.48 -3.33 2.99
C ALA A 83 2.22 -2.92 4.45
N SER A 84 2.97 -1.94 4.99
CA SER A 84 2.77 -1.45 6.36
C SER A 84 1.41 -0.75 6.54
N ALA A 85 0.99 0.08 5.57
CA ALA A 85 -0.30 0.77 5.61
C ALA A 85 -1.47 -0.22 5.59
N VAL A 86 -1.41 -1.23 4.70
CA VAL A 86 -2.44 -2.27 4.58
C VAL A 86 -2.51 -3.11 5.85
N ALA A 87 -1.36 -3.57 6.36
CA ALA A 87 -1.32 -4.37 7.58
C ALA A 87 -1.91 -3.60 8.78
N ALA A 88 -1.55 -2.30 8.93
CA ALA A 88 -2.07 -1.46 10.00
C ALA A 88 -3.59 -1.26 9.91
N VAL A 89 -4.11 -0.83 8.76
CA VAL A 89 -5.56 -0.59 8.62
C VAL A 89 -6.37 -1.87 8.78
N HIS A 90 -5.86 -3.00 8.29
CA HIS A 90 -6.51 -4.28 8.47
C HIS A 90 -6.56 -4.70 9.94
N ALA A 91 -5.44 -4.57 10.68
CA ALA A 91 -5.36 -4.88 12.10
C ALA A 91 -6.30 -3.97 12.93
N VAL A 92 -6.33 -2.67 12.63
CA VAL A 92 -7.25 -1.73 13.31
C VAL A 92 -8.71 -2.04 13.01
N ASN A 93 -9.04 -2.43 11.77
CA ASN A 93 -10.38 -2.87 11.41
C ASN A 93 -10.81 -4.10 12.23
N LEU A 94 -9.91 -5.08 12.41
CA LEU A 94 -10.17 -6.24 13.28
C LEU A 94 -10.40 -5.82 14.74
N LEU A 95 -9.57 -4.93 15.29
CA LEU A 95 -9.75 -4.39 16.66
C LEU A 95 -11.06 -3.64 16.85
N ALA A 96 -11.57 -3.01 15.81
CA ALA A 96 -12.86 -2.32 15.81
C ALA A 96 -14.07 -3.25 15.58
N GLY A 97 -13.85 -4.57 15.50
CA GLY A 97 -14.90 -5.56 15.25
C GLY A 97 -15.24 -5.75 13.76
N SER A 98 -14.32 -5.39 12.87
CA SER A 98 -14.45 -5.53 11.40
C SER A 98 -15.66 -4.81 10.80
N PRO A 99 -15.87 -3.51 11.09
CA PRO A 99 -17.03 -2.77 10.58
C PRO A 99 -17.00 -2.61 9.03
N LEU A 100 -15.83 -2.74 8.41
CA LEU A 100 -15.66 -2.59 6.96
C LEU A 100 -15.14 -3.88 6.34
N ALA A 101 -15.65 -4.19 5.15
CA ALA A 101 -15.09 -5.26 4.32
C ALA A 101 -13.70 -4.87 3.77
N PRO A 102 -12.83 -5.83 3.44
CA PRO A 102 -11.46 -5.53 2.99
C PRO A 102 -11.38 -4.48 1.87
N ARG A 103 -12.25 -4.57 0.86
CA ARG A 103 -12.25 -3.61 -0.25
C ARG A 103 -12.54 -2.17 0.19
N GLN A 104 -13.32 -2.00 1.23
CA GLN A 104 -13.67 -0.68 1.78
C GLN A 104 -12.51 -0.04 2.56
N LEU A 105 -11.42 -0.79 2.83
CA LEU A 105 -10.21 -0.29 3.46
C LEU A 105 -9.26 0.41 2.47
N LEU A 106 -9.41 0.20 1.16
CA LEU A 106 -8.54 0.78 0.13
C LEU A 106 -8.40 2.31 0.21
N PRO A 107 -9.48 3.10 0.41
CA PRO A 107 -9.34 4.56 0.50
C PRO A 107 -8.36 5.02 1.58
N PHE A 108 -8.31 4.35 2.71
CA PHE A 108 -7.41 4.70 3.83
C PHE A 108 -5.95 4.40 3.50
N THR A 109 -5.70 3.30 2.78
CA THR A 109 -4.33 2.96 2.32
C THR A 109 -3.85 3.93 1.24
N LEU A 110 -4.74 4.41 0.38
CA LEU A 110 -4.42 5.41 -0.64
C LEU A 110 -4.10 6.78 -0.03
N LEU A 111 -4.79 7.17 1.06
CA LEU A 111 -4.45 8.37 1.82
C LEU A 111 -3.04 8.27 2.41
N ALA A 112 -2.66 7.10 2.94
CA ALA A 112 -1.32 6.87 3.47
C ALA A 112 -0.23 6.96 2.37
N GLU A 113 -0.46 6.36 1.21
CA GLU A 113 0.45 6.47 0.06
C GLU A 113 0.59 7.91 -0.41
N LYS A 114 -0.51 8.66 -0.47
CA LYS A 114 -0.49 10.07 -0.83
C LYS A 114 0.34 10.91 0.16
N ALA A 115 0.23 10.63 1.45
CA ALA A 115 1.01 11.32 2.49
C ALA A 115 2.51 11.01 2.39
N ALA A 116 2.89 9.78 2.02
CA ALA A 116 4.28 9.35 1.92
C ALA A 116 4.98 9.75 0.61
N CYS A 117 4.26 9.66 -0.51
CA CYS A 117 4.82 9.76 -1.86
C CYS A 117 4.21 10.88 -2.71
N GLY A 118 3.32 11.70 -2.13
CA GLY A 118 2.62 12.78 -2.83
C GLY A 118 1.54 12.32 -3.81
N SER A 119 1.37 11.02 -4.03
CA SER A 119 0.35 10.46 -4.92
C SER A 119 -0.19 9.13 -4.40
N ALA A 120 -1.47 8.87 -4.67
CA ALA A 120 -2.12 7.62 -4.32
C ALA A 120 -1.76 6.51 -5.32
N HIS A 121 -1.32 5.36 -4.83
CA HIS A 121 -0.89 4.23 -5.65
C HIS A 121 -1.67 2.97 -5.26
N ALA A 122 -2.71 2.66 -6.04
CA ALA A 122 -3.52 1.47 -5.81
C ALA A 122 -2.83 0.19 -6.31
N ASP A 123 -1.90 0.29 -7.24
CA ASP A 123 -1.10 -0.79 -7.81
C ASP A 123 -0.29 -1.57 -6.78
N ASN A 124 0.07 -0.94 -5.65
CA ASN A 124 0.71 -1.61 -4.51
C ASN A 124 -0.29 -1.96 -3.40
N THR A 125 -1.18 -1.03 -3.04
CA THR A 125 -2.08 -1.21 -1.89
C THR A 125 -3.20 -2.20 -2.18
N ALA A 126 -3.75 -2.19 -3.40
CA ALA A 126 -4.85 -3.08 -3.75
C ALA A 126 -4.43 -4.56 -3.76
N PRO A 127 -3.32 -4.99 -4.40
CA PRO A 127 -2.90 -6.38 -4.30
C PRO A 127 -2.51 -6.78 -2.88
N ALA A 128 -1.83 -5.90 -2.12
CA ALA A 128 -1.47 -6.19 -0.73
C ALA A 128 -2.71 -6.43 0.16
N LEU A 129 -3.81 -5.73 -0.11
CA LEU A 129 -5.05 -5.85 0.66
C LEU A 129 -5.96 -6.99 0.17
N LEU A 130 -6.08 -7.16 -1.15
CA LEU A 130 -7.05 -8.07 -1.76
C LEU A 130 -6.45 -9.43 -2.14
N GLY A 131 -5.12 -9.50 -2.22
CA GLY A 131 -4.40 -10.68 -2.67
C GLY A 131 -4.48 -10.93 -4.18
N GLY A 132 -3.61 -11.78 -4.69
CA GLY A 132 -3.57 -12.22 -6.08
C GLY A 132 -3.18 -11.12 -7.06
N PHE A 133 -3.67 -11.22 -8.29
CA PHE A 133 -3.54 -10.17 -9.30
C PHE A 133 -4.71 -9.20 -9.23
N VAL A 134 -4.41 -7.91 -9.39
CA VAL A 134 -5.41 -6.85 -9.46
C VAL A 134 -5.14 -5.93 -10.63
N LEU A 135 -6.20 -5.53 -11.32
CA LEU A 135 -6.18 -4.51 -12.37
C LEU A 135 -6.83 -3.25 -11.81
N ILE A 136 -6.12 -2.13 -11.88
CA ILE A 136 -6.62 -0.81 -11.53
C ILE A 136 -7.17 -0.18 -12.82
N ARG A 137 -8.51 -0.16 -12.94
CA ARG A 137 -9.19 0.32 -14.13
C ARG A 137 -9.39 1.82 -14.10
N SER A 138 -9.63 2.38 -12.92
CA SER A 138 -9.84 3.82 -12.71
C SER A 138 -9.46 4.21 -11.28
N TYR A 139 -9.10 5.48 -11.09
CA TYR A 139 -8.90 6.09 -9.76
C TYR A 139 -10.08 6.99 -9.34
N GLU A 140 -10.86 7.49 -10.29
CA GLU A 140 -12.01 8.38 -10.04
C GLU A 140 -13.21 7.99 -10.92
N PRO A 141 -14.17 7.23 -10.38
CA PRO A 141 -14.12 6.53 -9.08
C PRO A 141 -13.08 5.41 -9.06
N LEU A 142 -12.61 5.05 -7.87
CA LEU A 142 -11.66 3.94 -7.72
C LEU A 142 -12.31 2.62 -8.13
N ASP A 143 -11.78 2.01 -9.18
CA ASP A 143 -12.26 0.75 -9.72
C ASP A 143 -11.11 -0.25 -9.83
N VAL A 144 -11.22 -1.33 -9.04
CA VAL A 144 -10.20 -2.38 -8.91
C VAL A 144 -10.85 -3.72 -9.19
N LEU A 145 -10.28 -4.44 -10.13
CA LEU A 145 -10.72 -5.80 -10.50
C LEU A 145 -9.70 -6.83 -10.00
N ARG A 146 -10.18 -7.88 -9.34
CA ARG A 146 -9.34 -9.06 -9.06
C ARG A 146 -9.34 -9.96 -10.30
N LEU A 147 -8.14 -10.37 -10.68
CA LEU A 147 -7.94 -11.32 -11.75
C LEU A 147 -7.69 -12.72 -11.16
N PRO A 148 -8.11 -13.78 -11.83
CA PRO A 148 -7.80 -15.14 -11.40
C PRO A 148 -6.29 -15.37 -11.45
N VAL A 149 -5.78 -16.07 -10.44
CA VAL A 149 -4.37 -16.51 -10.40
C VAL A 149 -4.33 -17.97 -10.82
N PRO A 150 -3.57 -18.32 -11.86
CA PRO A 150 -3.39 -19.72 -12.23
C PRO A 150 -2.77 -20.53 -11.07
N PRO A 151 -3.27 -21.73 -10.79
CA PRO A 151 -2.66 -22.59 -9.79
C PRO A 151 -1.23 -22.95 -10.18
N GLY A 152 -0.32 -22.97 -9.19
CA GLY A 152 1.09 -23.31 -9.41
C GLY A 152 1.94 -22.18 -9.99
N LEU A 153 1.39 -20.96 -10.17
CA LEU A 153 2.18 -19.81 -10.57
C LEU A 153 3.20 -19.48 -9.50
N ALA A 154 4.48 -19.42 -9.87
CA ALA A 154 5.59 -18.98 -9.02
C ALA A 154 6.24 -17.73 -9.60
N CYS A 155 6.75 -16.88 -8.71
CA CYS A 155 7.45 -15.66 -9.06
C CYS A 155 8.85 -15.68 -8.44
N ALA A 156 9.89 -15.45 -9.25
CA ALA A 156 11.24 -15.19 -8.77
C ALA A 156 11.47 -13.68 -8.70
N VAL A 157 11.79 -13.17 -7.53
CA VAL A 157 12.06 -11.75 -7.31
C VAL A 157 13.54 -11.52 -7.14
N VAL A 158 14.13 -10.64 -7.95
CA VAL A 158 15.51 -10.20 -7.84
C VAL A 158 15.51 -8.72 -7.47
N HIS A 159 16.11 -8.40 -6.33
CA HIS A 159 16.27 -7.02 -5.86
C HIS A 159 17.75 -6.62 -5.98
N PRO A 160 18.11 -5.75 -6.96
CA PRO A 160 19.47 -5.21 -7.04
C PRO A 160 19.73 -4.25 -5.86
N HIS A 161 20.98 -4.15 -5.42
CA HIS A 161 21.39 -3.23 -4.34
C HIS A 161 21.41 -1.75 -4.80
N THR A 162 20.49 -1.38 -5.68
CA THR A 162 20.34 -0.01 -6.18
C THR A 162 18.99 0.53 -5.79
N GLU A 163 18.98 1.63 -5.05
CA GLU A 163 17.74 2.31 -4.66
C GLU A 163 17.27 3.23 -5.79
N VAL A 164 16.02 3.06 -6.21
CA VAL A 164 15.34 3.97 -7.13
C VAL A 164 14.14 4.57 -6.41
N LYS A 165 14.20 5.87 -6.11
CA LYS A 165 13.07 6.56 -5.53
C LYS A 165 11.94 6.67 -6.55
N THR A 166 10.72 6.35 -6.15
CA THR A 166 9.52 6.44 -7.00
C THR A 166 9.32 7.84 -7.59
N GLU A 167 9.65 8.88 -6.82
CA GLU A 167 9.58 10.27 -7.27
C GLU A 167 10.54 10.54 -8.44
N ASP A 168 11.79 10.06 -8.36
CA ASP A 168 12.79 10.24 -9.41
C ASP A 168 12.41 9.48 -10.68
N ALA A 169 11.94 8.23 -10.54
CA ALA A 169 11.44 7.44 -11.66
C ALA A 169 10.28 8.12 -12.38
N ARG A 170 9.41 8.82 -11.65
CA ARG A 170 8.27 9.54 -12.23
C ARG A 170 8.66 10.82 -12.93
N ARG A 171 9.66 11.53 -12.42
CA ARG A 171 10.11 12.80 -12.99
C ARG A 171 10.60 12.67 -14.43
N ILE A 172 11.12 11.50 -14.81
CA ILE A 172 11.61 11.23 -16.16
C ILE A 172 10.52 10.78 -17.15
N LEU A 173 9.30 10.45 -16.66
CA LEU A 173 8.21 10.03 -17.52
C LEU A 173 7.68 11.20 -18.35
N LYS A 174 7.46 10.95 -19.63
CA LYS A 174 6.82 11.91 -20.54
C LYS A 174 5.35 12.07 -20.16
N LYS A 175 4.87 13.32 -20.15
CA LYS A 175 3.45 13.62 -19.90
C LYS A 175 2.54 13.31 -21.09
N GLU A 176 3.13 13.28 -22.29
CA GLU A 176 2.44 13.03 -23.55
C GLU A 176 3.13 11.88 -24.28
N VAL A 177 2.35 11.05 -24.94
CA VAL A 177 2.82 9.94 -25.78
C VAL A 177 2.12 10.00 -27.14
N ARG A 178 2.80 9.50 -28.17
CA ARG A 178 2.19 9.41 -29.50
C ARG A 178 1.03 8.41 -29.47
N LEU A 179 -0.05 8.68 -30.18
CA LEU A 179 -1.20 7.78 -30.23
C LEU A 179 -0.82 6.37 -30.70
N ALA A 180 0.09 6.23 -31.65
CA ALA A 180 0.57 4.93 -32.12
C ALA A 180 1.26 4.10 -31.01
N ASP A 181 2.00 4.77 -30.12
CA ASP A 181 2.64 4.08 -28.98
C ASP A 181 1.60 3.68 -27.93
N ALA A 182 0.61 4.54 -27.68
CA ALA A 182 -0.51 4.23 -26.78
C ALA A 182 -1.32 3.02 -27.30
N ILE A 183 -1.67 2.99 -28.57
CA ILE A 183 -2.41 1.87 -29.20
C ILE A 183 -1.61 0.57 -29.05
N ARG A 184 -0.29 0.60 -29.27
CA ARG A 184 0.56 -0.58 -29.08
C ARG A 184 0.53 -1.09 -27.64
N GLN A 185 0.61 -0.17 -26.65
CA GLN A 185 0.56 -0.54 -25.25
C GLN A 185 -0.82 -1.07 -24.83
N TRP A 186 -1.90 -0.53 -25.36
CA TRP A 186 -3.25 -1.07 -25.13
C TRP A 186 -3.37 -2.50 -25.67
N GLY A 187 -2.80 -2.78 -26.84
CA GLY A 187 -2.74 -4.14 -27.39
C GLY A 187 -1.96 -5.10 -26.49
N ASN A 188 -0.78 -4.66 -25.98
CA ASN A 188 0.02 -5.48 -25.06
C ASN A 188 -0.70 -5.77 -23.73
N LEU A 189 -1.51 -4.83 -23.22
CA LEU A 189 -2.27 -5.01 -22.00
C LEU A 189 -3.47 -5.94 -22.19
N ALA A 190 -4.04 -5.97 -23.41
CA ALA A 190 -5.22 -6.76 -23.73
C ALA A 190 -4.89 -8.21 -24.11
N ALA A 191 -3.63 -8.54 -24.42
CA ALA A 191 -3.17 -9.86 -24.83
C ALA A 191 -2.89 -10.78 -23.66
#